data_edcf988ce2c468e327f1ae309f352420
#
_entry.id   edcf988ce2c468e327f1ae309f352420
#
_cell.length_a   1.000
_cell.length_b   1.000
_cell.length_c   1.000
_cell.angle_alpha   90.00
_cell.angle_beta   90.00
_cell.angle_gamma   90.00
#
_symmetry.space_group_name_H-M   'P 1'
#
loop_
_entity.id
_entity.type
_entity.pdbx_description
1 polymer ?
#
loop_
_entity_poly.entity_id
_entity_poly.type
_entity_poly.pdbx_seq_one_letter_code
_entity_poly.pdbx_strand_id
1 'polypeptide(L)'
;MLRFIDGEGNECEQLRTVMSWGESLILPNVPDTGAPDMWKLEKNEKLGDAITLKGGDILTLKKGESWNLFLEKGILNFYMPKKCTVSLYNNSGTSVFSNGILQAYETKNVILPDMPSSKYINYGWTDTKGSSVVKYELNSEFTVTGDTDFYIVRRTALQVNFKTNTGASNSKFTRLNQKVGKGLTVTMPQVPVKTGYQSLGWSKNKKASKADYKAGQNVTVSKTLTLYAVYKKLPYTVTFNNNNGTSTSKIYTSLTMYASKNQKVTLPDVPKVKGYTNLGWTTVKGETEPEYSAGDTVKITKATQFYAVRRKSNYYTVSYYLGNGSTNAAYQKLTQTVEEGTVVTFAKVPARTGYVNQGWSSKKNSEKATAKAKCTVNKNITLYAVQ
;
A
#
# COMPACT_ATOMS: atom_id res chain seq x y z
N MET A 1 27.97 43.18 40.09
CA MET A 1 28.46 43.23 38.70
C MET A 1 27.86 42.08 37.93
N LEU A 2 27.36 42.35 36.73
CA LEU A 2 26.84 41.36 35.81
C LEU A 2 27.86 41.09 34.72
N ARG A 3 28.19 39.84 34.46
CA ARG A 3 29.11 39.44 33.40
C ARG A 3 28.38 38.51 32.44
N PHE A 4 28.57 38.72 31.17
CA PHE A 4 27.97 37.91 30.11
C PHE A 4 29.08 37.12 29.42
N ILE A 5 28.92 35.82 29.39
CA ILE A 5 29.95 34.85 28.92
C ILE A 5 29.42 34.23 27.62
N ASP A 6 30.23 34.23 26.57
CA ASP A 6 29.89 33.60 25.29
C ASP A 6 29.92 32.05 25.36
N GLY A 7 29.52 31.41 24.26
CA GLY A 7 29.46 29.94 24.14
C GLY A 7 30.83 29.26 24.17
N GLU A 8 31.92 30.02 24.09
CA GLU A 8 33.31 29.54 24.17
C GLU A 8 33.91 29.79 25.55
N GLY A 9 33.17 30.46 26.44
CA GLY A 9 33.60 30.76 27.78
C GLY A 9 34.31 32.11 27.96
N ASN A 10 34.34 32.96 26.92
CA ASN A 10 34.95 34.27 27.00
C ASN A 10 33.94 35.32 27.48
N GLU A 11 34.40 36.30 28.22
CA GLU A 11 33.55 37.44 28.64
C GLU A 11 33.26 38.40 27.49
N CYS A 12 31.94 38.67 27.29
CA CYS A 12 31.49 39.74 26.40
C CYS A 12 31.64 41.08 27.11
N GLU A 13 32.84 41.66 27.13
CA GLU A 13 33.18 42.87 27.91
C GLU A 13 32.22 44.03 27.64
N GLN A 14 31.75 44.20 26.39
CA GLN A 14 30.82 45.24 26.02
C GLN A 14 29.43 45.13 26.66
N LEU A 15 29.10 43.98 27.21
CA LEU A 15 27.83 43.73 27.91
C LEU A 15 27.98 43.82 29.44
N ARG A 16 29.20 43.92 29.96
CA ARG A 16 29.47 44.02 31.39
C ARG A 16 28.71 45.22 32.01
N THR A 17 27.97 44.99 33.08
CA THR A 17 27.10 45.97 33.72
C THR A 17 27.22 45.91 35.23
N VAL A 18 27.19 47.08 35.88
CA VAL A 18 27.09 47.17 37.34
C VAL A 18 25.67 47.55 37.71
N MET A 19 25.04 46.81 38.62
CA MET A 19 23.70 47.10 39.15
C MET A 19 23.71 47.16 40.67
N SER A 20 22.89 48.01 41.18
CA SER A 20 22.56 48.12 42.63
C SER A 20 21.28 47.36 42.97
N TRP A 21 21.11 47.05 44.26
CA TRP A 21 19.86 46.46 44.73
C TRP A 21 18.69 47.41 44.47
N GLY A 22 17.60 46.89 43.87
CA GLY A 22 16.42 47.66 43.49
C GLY A 22 16.41 48.14 42.04
N GLU A 23 17.52 48.07 41.38
CA GLU A 23 17.59 48.43 39.95
C GLU A 23 17.09 47.26 39.04
N SER A 24 16.61 47.67 37.88
CA SER A 24 16.18 46.72 36.80
C SER A 24 17.00 46.92 35.55
N LEU A 25 17.32 45.85 34.87
CA LEU A 25 18.04 45.85 33.60
C LEU A 25 17.25 45.02 32.59
N ILE A 26 17.11 45.51 31.38
CA ILE A 26 16.68 44.70 30.25
C ILE A 26 17.88 43.87 29.80
N LEU A 27 17.77 42.57 29.85
CA LEU A 27 18.86 41.68 29.42
C LEU A 27 19.19 41.91 27.93
N PRO A 28 20.45 42.03 27.58
CA PRO A 28 20.83 42.18 26.18
C PRO A 28 20.51 40.87 25.43
N ASN A 29 20.26 41.00 24.12
CA ASN A 29 20.19 39.86 23.25
C ASN A 29 21.56 39.16 23.19
N VAL A 30 21.56 37.85 22.96
CA VAL A 30 22.78 37.09 22.74
C VAL A 30 23.49 37.64 21.48
N PRO A 31 24.78 37.99 21.55
CA PRO A 31 25.50 38.64 20.45
C PRO A 31 25.67 37.76 19.21
N ASP A 32 25.70 36.42 19.36
CA ASP A 32 25.78 35.51 18.23
C ASP A 32 24.41 35.21 17.67
N THR A 33 24.12 35.63 16.46
CA THR A 33 22.86 35.44 15.75
C THR A 33 22.54 33.96 15.47
N GLY A 34 23.50 33.04 15.58
CA GLY A 34 23.30 31.60 15.43
C GLY A 34 22.89 30.91 16.74
N ALA A 35 23.13 31.53 17.88
CA ALA A 35 22.78 30.99 19.19
C ALA A 35 21.31 31.20 19.52
N PRO A 36 20.71 30.38 20.41
CA PRO A 36 19.42 30.70 21.03
C PRO A 36 19.54 32.00 21.83
N ASP A 37 18.56 32.88 21.69
CA ASP A 37 18.53 34.15 22.43
C ASP A 37 18.12 33.92 23.90
N MET A 38 19.04 33.33 24.65
CA MET A 38 18.83 33.02 26.06
C MET A 38 20.14 33.04 26.83
N TRP A 39 20.05 33.43 28.09
CA TRP A 39 21.12 33.42 29.05
C TRP A 39 20.83 32.42 30.17
N LYS A 40 21.85 31.64 30.57
CA LYS A 40 21.78 30.73 31.71
C LYS A 40 22.53 31.33 32.86
N LEU A 41 21.92 31.35 34.05
CA LEU A 41 22.66 31.53 35.30
C LEU A 41 22.97 30.16 35.88
N GLU A 42 24.27 29.84 36.00
CA GLU A 42 24.69 28.64 36.68
C GLU A 42 24.72 28.85 38.18
N LYS A 43 24.11 27.95 38.91
CA LYS A 43 24.19 27.89 40.37
C LYS A 43 25.53 27.33 40.82
N ASN A 44 25.97 27.81 42.01
CA ASN A 44 26.98 27.12 42.78
C ASN A 44 26.50 25.66 43.07
N GLU A 45 27.32 24.67 42.86
CA GLU A 45 27.06 23.22 42.86
C GLU A 45 26.20 22.65 44.01
N LYS A 46 25.90 23.44 45.02
CA LYS A 46 25.14 23.03 46.21
C LYS A 46 23.64 23.35 46.21
N LEU A 47 23.06 24.04 45.22
CA LEU A 47 21.77 24.72 45.39
C LEU A 47 20.73 24.59 44.27
N GLY A 48 20.74 23.56 43.42
CA GLY A 48 19.63 23.19 42.50
C GLY A 48 19.74 23.77 41.06
N ASP A 49 18.64 23.77 40.27
CA ASP A 49 18.66 23.96 38.81
C ASP A 49 19.06 25.36 38.30
N ALA A 50 19.70 25.44 37.13
CA ALA A 50 20.03 26.69 36.44
C ALA A 50 18.78 27.48 36.05
N ILE A 51 18.85 28.81 36.16
CA ILE A 51 17.78 29.71 35.68
C ILE A 51 18.11 30.09 34.24
N THR A 52 17.08 30.01 33.38
CA THR A 52 17.16 30.45 31.98
C THR A 52 16.35 31.71 31.78
N LEU A 53 16.93 32.75 31.21
CA LEU A 53 16.32 34.04 30.90
C LEU A 53 16.53 34.33 29.42
N LYS A 54 15.58 35.05 28.77
CA LYS A 54 15.70 35.44 27.36
C LYS A 54 16.26 36.86 27.22
N GLY A 55 16.89 37.13 26.10
CA GLY A 55 17.14 38.49 25.68
C GLY A 55 15.85 39.32 25.68
N GLY A 56 15.90 40.53 26.17
CA GLY A 56 14.73 41.38 26.36
C GLY A 56 13.96 41.17 27.67
N ASP A 57 14.23 40.12 28.44
CA ASP A 57 13.63 39.94 29.76
C ASP A 57 14.12 41.03 30.74
N ILE A 58 13.26 41.45 31.66
CA ILE A 58 13.61 42.44 32.69
C ILE A 58 14.14 41.71 33.92
N LEU A 59 15.41 41.92 34.20
CA LEU A 59 16.04 41.46 35.43
C LEU A 59 15.93 42.53 36.49
N THR A 60 15.28 42.23 37.65
CA THR A 60 15.26 43.13 38.81
C THR A 60 15.93 42.46 39.99
N LEU A 61 16.97 43.12 40.51
CA LEU A 61 17.68 42.64 41.71
C LEU A 61 17.04 43.18 42.99
N LYS A 62 16.28 42.36 43.71
CA LYS A 62 15.68 42.73 44.99
C LYS A 62 16.48 42.16 46.16
N LYS A 63 16.73 43.02 47.17
CA LYS A 63 17.40 42.61 48.38
C LYS A 63 16.56 41.56 49.14
N GLY A 64 17.15 40.43 49.50
CA GLY A 64 16.46 39.37 50.21
C GLY A 64 15.89 38.26 49.30
N GLU A 65 15.88 38.44 47.95
CA GLU A 65 15.58 37.33 47.04
C GLU A 65 16.77 36.38 46.86
N SER A 66 16.52 35.23 46.24
CA SER A 66 17.49 34.11 46.08
C SER A 66 18.73 34.41 45.23
N TRP A 67 18.96 35.63 44.77
CA TRP A 67 20.10 36.07 43.97
C TRP A 67 21.46 35.84 44.65
N ASN A 68 21.48 35.86 45.99
CA ASN A 68 22.71 35.52 46.71
C ASN A 68 23.23 34.09 46.44
N LEU A 69 22.36 33.23 45.96
CA LEU A 69 22.71 31.85 45.59
C LEU A 69 23.53 31.78 44.29
N PHE A 70 23.46 32.83 43.48
CA PHE A 70 24.15 32.91 42.18
C PHE A 70 25.31 33.90 42.20
N LEU A 71 25.43 34.67 43.28
CA LEU A 71 26.51 35.64 43.44
C LEU A 71 27.79 34.95 43.91
N GLU A 72 28.77 34.88 43.05
CA GLU A 72 30.13 34.55 43.44
C GLU A 72 30.93 35.85 43.60
N LYS A 73 31.33 36.16 44.83
CA LYS A 73 32.09 37.42 45.14
C LYS A 73 31.44 38.70 44.62
N GLY A 74 30.11 38.79 44.64
CA GLY A 74 29.37 39.95 44.13
C GLY A 74 29.22 40.01 42.61
N ILE A 75 29.46 38.90 41.89
CA ILE A 75 29.37 38.79 40.44
C ILE A 75 28.27 37.78 40.08
N LEU A 76 27.38 38.17 39.16
CA LEU A 76 26.46 37.26 38.48
C LEU A 76 26.97 36.98 37.07
N ASN A 77 27.19 35.74 36.76
CA ASN A 77 27.63 35.30 35.45
C ASN A 77 26.42 34.77 34.66
N PHE A 78 26.16 35.38 33.50
CA PHE A 78 25.18 34.95 32.51
C PHE A 78 25.90 34.26 31.37
N TYR A 79 25.61 33.02 31.16
CA TYR A 79 26.24 32.20 30.12
C TYR A 79 25.29 32.06 28.92
N MET A 80 25.76 32.37 27.74
CA MET A 80 25.03 31.97 26.53
C MET A 80 25.11 30.45 26.31
N PRO A 81 24.20 29.85 25.55
CA PRO A 81 24.28 28.45 25.25
C PRO A 81 25.64 28.05 24.68
N LYS A 82 26.20 26.95 25.18
CA LYS A 82 27.50 26.46 24.74
C LYS A 82 27.40 25.94 23.30
N LYS A 83 28.41 26.24 22.50
CA LYS A 83 28.59 25.63 21.18
C LYS A 83 29.14 24.22 21.37
N CYS A 84 28.41 23.22 20.89
CA CYS A 84 28.67 21.81 21.06
C CYS A 84 28.95 21.13 19.73
N THR A 85 29.71 20.03 19.80
CA THR A 85 30.02 19.18 18.66
C THR A 85 29.21 17.91 18.73
N VAL A 86 28.47 17.59 17.66
CA VAL A 86 27.82 16.30 17.47
C VAL A 86 28.61 15.53 16.42
N SER A 87 29.20 14.41 16.82
CA SER A 87 30.08 13.61 15.97
C SER A 87 29.40 12.32 15.55
N LEU A 88 29.32 12.09 14.24
CA LEU A 88 28.65 10.93 13.63
C LEU A 88 29.69 9.90 13.19
N TYR A 89 29.72 8.75 13.87
CA TYR A 89 30.69 7.69 13.65
C TYR A 89 30.12 6.48 12.91
N ASN A 90 31.01 5.70 12.30
CA ASN A 90 30.68 4.32 11.96
C ASN A 90 30.36 3.53 13.25
N ASN A 91 29.71 2.36 13.11
CA ASN A 91 29.27 1.57 14.27
C ASN A 91 30.43 1.18 15.23
N SER A 92 31.62 0.96 14.71
CA SER A 92 32.80 0.61 15.53
C SER A 92 33.44 1.83 16.24
N GLY A 93 33.04 3.06 15.91
CA GLY A 93 33.63 4.29 16.43
C GLY A 93 35.07 4.51 15.99
N THR A 94 35.52 3.87 14.90
CA THR A 94 36.91 3.98 14.41
C THR A 94 37.08 5.11 13.39
N SER A 95 36.00 5.63 12.81
CA SER A 95 36.04 6.74 11.87
C SER A 95 34.77 7.56 11.91
N VAL A 96 34.91 8.88 11.87
CA VAL A 96 33.85 9.85 11.66
C VAL A 96 33.50 9.86 10.15
N PHE A 97 32.24 10.04 9.81
CA PHE A 97 31.85 10.27 8.41
C PHE A 97 32.39 11.61 7.91
N SER A 98 32.64 11.74 6.61
CA SER A 98 33.21 12.95 6.00
C SER A 98 32.42 14.24 6.29
N ASN A 99 31.11 14.14 6.43
CA ASN A 99 30.20 15.22 6.83
C ASN A 99 29.58 14.94 8.20
N GLY A 100 30.30 14.23 9.08
CA GLY A 100 29.77 13.74 10.34
C GLY A 100 30.11 14.60 11.54
N ILE A 101 30.72 15.77 11.34
CA ILE A 101 30.93 16.75 12.41
C ILE A 101 29.89 17.86 12.25
N LEU A 102 28.95 17.92 13.18
CA LEU A 102 27.92 18.95 13.22
C LEU A 102 28.21 19.84 14.43
N GLN A 103 28.06 21.13 14.25
CA GLN A 103 28.18 22.08 15.35
C GLN A 103 26.84 22.79 15.54
N ALA A 104 26.38 22.83 16.77
CA ALA A 104 25.16 23.54 17.14
C ALA A 104 25.27 24.02 18.59
N TYR A 105 24.54 25.05 18.91
CA TYR A 105 24.40 25.48 20.28
C TYR A 105 23.48 24.53 21.08
N GLU A 106 23.71 24.42 22.39
CA GLU A 106 22.76 23.76 23.28
C GLU A 106 21.34 24.27 23.05
N THR A 107 20.35 23.40 23.21
CA THR A 107 18.91 23.63 22.94
C THR A 107 18.52 23.75 21.46
N LYS A 108 19.48 23.79 20.52
CA LYS A 108 19.19 23.71 19.09
C LYS A 108 19.06 22.26 18.64
N ASN A 109 18.22 22.06 17.64
CA ASN A 109 18.08 20.74 17.02
C ASN A 109 19.07 20.56 15.88
N VAL A 110 19.62 19.36 15.77
CA VAL A 110 20.34 18.87 14.60
C VAL A 110 19.61 17.67 14.02
N ILE A 111 19.73 17.49 12.72
CA ILE A 111 19.21 16.30 12.05
C ILE A 111 20.28 15.21 12.11
N LEU A 112 19.91 14.01 12.53
CA LEU A 112 20.74 12.81 12.47
C LEU A 112 20.57 12.14 11.09
N PRO A 113 21.43 12.43 10.10
CA PRO A 113 21.16 12.10 8.71
C PRO A 113 21.30 10.60 8.43
N ASP A 114 20.69 10.13 7.32
CA ASP A 114 21.11 8.87 6.72
C ASP A 114 22.49 9.05 6.09
N MET A 115 23.33 8.02 6.21
CA MET A 115 24.65 7.94 5.59
C MET A 115 24.63 6.85 4.50
N PRO A 116 24.13 7.13 3.28
CA PRO A 116 23.90 6.15 2.23
C PRO A 116 25.16 5.33 1.93
N SER A 117 24.97 4.03 1.73
CA SER A 117 26.06 3.10 1.44
C SER A 117 25.60 2.00 0.50
N SER A 118 26.44 1.65 -0.48
CA SER A 118 26.20 0.47 -1.32
C SER A 118 26.44 -0.85 -0.56
N LYS A 119 27.32 -0.82 0.44
CA LYS A 119 27.76 -1.99 1.23
C LYS A 119 26.88 -2.30 2.43
N TYR A 120 26.20 -1.30 2.98
CA TYR A 120 25.41 -1.42 4.21
C TYR A 120 23.97 -0.95 4.01
N ILE A 121 23.10 -1.39 4.91
CA ILE A 121 21.76 -0.82 5.14
C ILE A 121 21.82 -0.19 6.52
N ASN A 122 21.50 1.09 6.61
CA ASN A 122 21.42 1.85 7.84
C ASN A 122 20.01 1.72 8.44
N TYR A 123 19.93 1.64 9.75
CA TYR A 123 18.67 1.48 10.48
C TYR A 123 18.39 2.64 11.43
N GLY A 124 19.39 3.40 11.81
CA GLY A 124 19.29 4.54 12.72
C GLY A 124 20.61 4.79 13.42
N TRP A 125 20.55 5.55 14.49
CA TRP A 125 21.68 5.97 15.32
C TRP A 125 21.53 5.47 16.75
N THR A 126 22.65 5.40 17.45
CA THR A 126 22.75 5.11 18.88
C THR A 126 23.89 5.92 19.48
N ASP A 127 23.79 6.26 20.75
CA ASP A 127 24.85 6.90 21.53
C ASP A 127 25.83 5.88 22.17
N THR A 128 25.61 4.59 21.91
CA THR A 128 26.41 3.52 22.45
C THR A 128 27.24 2.85 21.37
N LYS A 129 28.56 2.99 21.45
CA LYS A 129 29.52 2.40 20.51
C LYS A 129 29.32 0.89 20.37
N GLY A 130 29.23 0.40 19.13
CA GLY A 130 29.08 -1.03 18.82
C GLY A 130 27.68 -1.62 19.07
N SER A 131 26.72 -0.84 19.54
CA SER A 131 25.35 -1.30 19.76
C SER A 131 24.67 -1.67 18.44
N SER A 132 23.80 -2.70 18.48
CA SER A 132 22.91 -3.06 17.39
C SER A 132 21.47 -2.55 17.59
N VAL A 133 21.22 -1.81 18.68
CA VAL A 133 19.92 -1.24 19.02
C VAL A 133 19.85 0.18 18.50
N VAL A 134 18.81 0.47 17.73
CA VAL A 134 18.49 1.83 17.28
C VAL A 134 17.84 2.58 18.42
N LYS A 135 18.40 3.75 18.76
CA LYS A 135 17.87 4.68 19.76
C LYS A 135 17.27 5.92 19.10
N TYR A 136 17.81 6.32 17.96
CA TYR A 136 17.36 7.46 17.17
C TYR A 136 17.16 7.03 15.71
N GLU A 137 16.05 7.42 15.11
CA GLU A 137 15.75 7.09 13.71
C GLU A 137 16.62 7.91 12.74
N LEU A 138 16.77 7.41 11.52
CA LEU A 138 17.41 8.18 10.45
C LEU A 138 16.57 9.44 10.13
N ASN A 139 17.26 10.55 9.93
CA ASN A 139 16.69 11.87 9.67
C ASN A 139 15.79 12.40 10.80
N SER A 140 15.91 11.87 12.01
CA SER A 140 15.25 12.41 13.19
C SER A 140 15.99 13.65 13.72
N GLU A 141 15.25 14.50 14.42
CA GLU A 141 15.82 15.62 15.16
C GLU A 141 16.39 15.16 16.51
N PHE A 142 17.50 15.76 16.86
CA PHE A 142 18.12 15.60 18.18
C PHE A 142 18.38 16.97 18.77
N THR A 143 17.89 17.22 19.98
CA THR A 143 18.15 18.46 20.73
C THR A 143 19.52 18.35 21.40
N VAL A 144 20.43 19.27 21.03
CA VAL A 144 21.80 19.27 21.54
C VAL A 144 21.81 19.74 23.00
N THR A 145 22.38 18.92 23.87
CA THR A 145 22.54 19.22 25.32
C THR A 145 24.00 19.25 25.77
N GLY A 146 24.93 18.94 24.86
CA GLY A 146 26.36 18.87 25.08
C GLY A 146 27.05 18.16 23.93
N ASP A 147 28.36 18.06 23.98
CA ASP A 147 29.14 17.28 23.01
C ASP A 147 28.66 15.83 23.04
N THR A 148 28.33 15.30 21.87
CA THR A 148 27.68 13.99 21.77
C THR A 148 28.20 13.21 20.56
N ASP A 149 28.51 11.94 20.79
CA ASP A 149 28.91 10.98 19.76
C ASP A 149 27.77 10.07 19.40
N PHE A 150 27.46 9.95 18.12
CA PHE A 150 26.50 8.99 17.58
C PHE A 150 27.17 7.95 16.71
N TYR A 151 26.71 6.70 16.84
CA TYR A 151 27.19 5.54 16.11
C TYR A 151 26.09 4.98 15.25
N ILE A 152 26.34 4.83 13.92
CA ILE A 152 25.31 4.34 13.02
C ILE A 152 25.05 2.84 13.25
N VAL A 153 23.79 2.49 13.43
CA VAL A 153 23.34 1.10 13.47
C VAL A 153 23.11 0.63 12.06
N ARG A 154 23.96 -0.29 11.56
CA ARG A 154 23.90 -0.77 10.18
C ARG A 154 24.23 -2.25 10.07
N ARG A 155 23.78 -2.89 8.98
CA ARG A 155 24.12 -4.28 8.68
C ARG A 155 24.64 -4.38 7.25
N THR A 156 25.53 -5.34 6.98
CA THR A 156 25.97 -5.64 5.61
C THR A 156 24.76 -5.90 4.73
N ALA A 157 24.69 -5.20 3.62
CA ALA A 157 23.62 -5.37 2.65
C ALA A 157 23.82 -6.67 1.87
N LEU A 158 22.83 -7.54 1.89
CA LEU A 158 22.78 -8.78 1.14
C LEU A 158 21.67 -8.73 0.11
N GLN A 159 21.79 -9.49 -0.96
CA GLN A 159 20.80 -9.60 -2.02
C GLN A 159 20.11 -10.97 -1.96
N VAL A 160 18.79 -10.97 -2.11
CA VAL A 160 18.02 -12.17 -2.40
C VAL A 160 17.46 -12.01 -3.81
N ASN A 161 18.03 -12.77 -4.75
CA ASN A 161 17.69 -12.70 -6.16
C ASN A 161 16.80 -13.85 -6.56
N PHE A 162 15.73 -13.55 -7.31
CA PHE A 162 14.77 -14.54 -7.78
C PHE A 162 14.88 -14.73 -9.30
N LYS A 163 14.92 -15.96 -9.74
CA LYS A 163 15.10 -16.35 -11.14
C LYS A 163 14.11 -17.43 -11.56
N THR A 164 13.90 -17.58 -12.86
CA THR A 164 13.18 -18.73 -13.41
C THR A 164 13.87 -20.03 -13.03
N ASN A 165 13.19 -21.15 -13.19
CA ASN A 165 13.79 -22.48 -12.90
C ASN A 165 14.99 -22.83 -13.79
N THR A 166 15.16 -22.16 -14.94
CA THR A 166 16.34 -22.31 -15.83
C THR A 166 17.48 -21.35 -15.50
N GLY A 167 17.22 -20.38 -14.62
CA GLY A 167 18.19 -19.36 -14.24
C GLY A 167 18.10 -18.05 -15.04
N ALA A 168 17.18 -17.95 -16.01
CA ALA A 168 16.93 -16.71 -16.71
C ALA A 168 16.28 -15.68 -15.79
N SER A 169 16.49 -14.41 -16.09
CA SER A 169 15.85 -13.27 -15.44
C SER A 169 14.83 -12.63 -16.39
N ASN A 170 13.72 -12.17 -15.86
CA ASN A 170 12.77 -11.32 -16.54
C ASN A 170 12.07 -10.41 -15.51
N SER A 171 11.31 -9.43 -15.96
CA SER A 171 10.66 -8.43 -15.10
C SER A 171 9.78 -9.04 -14.00
N LYS A 172 9.12 -10.17 -14.24
CA LYS A 172 8.29 -10.86 -13.23
C LYS A 172 9.10 -11.39 -12.05
N PHE A 173 10.39 -11.70 -12.26
CA PHE A 173 11.29 -12.23 -11.25
C PHE A 173 12.18 -11.14 -10.65
N THR A 174 12.73 -10.23 -11.45
CA THR A 174 13.64 -9.18 -10.97
C THR A 174 12.96 -8.23 -10.00
N ARG A 175 11.65 -7.95 -10.17
CA ARG A 175 10.86 -7.15 -9.21
C ARG A 175 10.67 -7.79 -7.84
N LEU A 176 10.96 -9.09 -7.71
CA LEU A 176 10.89 -9.82 -6.43
C LEU A 176 12.20 -9.71 -5.66
N ASN A 177 13.29 -9.27 -6.31
CA ASN A 177 14.59 -9.15 -5.65
C ASN A 177 14.51 -8.24 -4.43
N GLN A 178 15.18 -8.64 -3.36
CA GLN A 178 15.16 -7.94 -2.08
C GLN A 178 16.59 -7.63 -1.63
N LYS A 179 16.79 -6.45 -1.07
CA LYS A 179 18.00 -6.07 -0.37
C LYS A 179 17.69 -6.13 1.13
N VAL A 180 18.51 -6.83 1.89
CA VAL A 180 18.29 -7.10 3.33
C VAL A 180 19.59 -7.01 4.11
N GLY A 181 19.53 -6.57 5.36
CA GLY A 181 20.67 -6.60 6.25
C GLY A 181 21.03 -8.04 6.68
N LYS A 182 22.34 -8.36 6.70
CA LYS A 182 22.82 -9.67 7.18
C LYS A 182 22.22 -10.03 8.53
N GLY A 183 21.68 -11.25 8.62
CA GLY A 183 21.05 -11.80 9.83
C GLY A 183 19.58 -11.43 10.01
N LEU A 184 19.02 -10.62 9.13
CA LEU A 184 17.57 -10.34 9.13
C LEU A 184 16.80 -11.34 8.28
N THR A 185 15.49 -11.36 8.48
CA THR A 185 14.57 -12.28 7.87
C THR A 185 13.87 -11.64 6.68
N VAL A 186 13.69 -12.40 5.61
CA VAL A 186 12.83 -12.06 4.47
C VAL A 186 11.72 -13.07 4.32
N THR A 187 10.55 -12.61 3.90
CA THR A 187 9.44 -13.48 3.55
C THR A 187 9.55 -13.88 2.08
N MET A 188 9.55 -15.17 1.79
CA MET A 188 9.63 -15.68 0.43
C MET A 188 8.39 -15.27 -0.38
N PRO A 189 8.55 -14.59 -1.53
CA PRO A 189 7.42 -14.16 -2.34
C PRO A 189 6.74 -15.35 -3.01
N GLN A 190 5.51 -15.12 -3.53
CA GLN A 190 4.83 -16.07 -4.40
C GLN A 190 5.64 -16.28 -5.67
N VAL A 191 5.75 -17.55 -6.09
CA VAL A 191 6.39 -17.88 -7.36
C VAL A 191 5.50 -17.42 -8.51
N PRO A 192 6.01 -16.65 -9.49
CA PRO A 192 5.21 -16.22 -10.64
C PRO A 192 4.54 -17.39 -11.37
N VAL A 193 3.27 -17.22 -11.73
CA VAL A 193 2.47 -18.25 -12.40
C VAL A 193 3.11 -18.66 -13.73
N LYS A 194 3.19 -19.96 -13.98
CA LYS A 194 3.57 -20.59 -15.23
C LYS A 194 2.44 -21.50 -15.72
N THR A 195 1.88 -21.19 -16.90
CA THR A 195 0.77 -21.93 -17.48
C THR A 195 1.09 -23.44 -17.60
N GLY A 196 0.19 -24.28 -17.14
CA GLY A 196 0.34 -25.73 -17.14
C GLY A 196 1.23 -26.29 -16.03
N TYR A 197 1.60 -25.46 -15.05
CA TYR A 197 2.44 -25.87 -13.93
C TYR A 197 1.85 -25.41 -12.59
N GLN A 198 2.05 -26.22 -11.57
CA GLN A 198 1.86 -25.87 -10.18
C GLN A 198 3.16 -25.28 -9.63
N SER A 199 3.08 -24.13 -8.99
CA SER A 199 4.21 -23.53 -8.27
C SER A 199 4.43 -24.28 -6.94
N LEU A 200 5.66 -24.72 -6.67
CA LEU A 200 6.01 -25.46 -5.44
C LEU A 200 6.77 -24.59 -4.44
N GLY A 201 7.43 -23.50 -4.89
CA GLY A 201 8.26 -22.63 -4.08
C GLY A 201 9.60 -22.29 -4.75
N TRP A 202 10.62 -22.10 -3.94
CA TRP A 202 11.94 -21.64 -4.36
C TRP A 202 13.04 -22.62 -3.97
N SER A 203 14.06 -22.76 -4.81
CA SER A 203 15.22 -23.60 -4.51
C SER A 203 16.54 -22.86 -4.78
N LYS A 204 17.59 -23.24 -4.06
CA LYS A 204 18.97 -22.83 -4.32
C LYS A 204 19.54 -23.43 -5.61
N ASN A 205 18.92 -24.49 -6.13
CA ASN A 205 19.39 -25.23 -7.30
C ASN A 205 18.50 -24.96 -8.50
N LYS A 206 19.12 -24.73 -9.68
CA LYS A 206 18.42 -24.70 -10.97
C LYS A 206 17.75 -26.03 -11.27
N LYS A 207 16.59 -25.99 -11.94
CA LYS A 207 15.85 -27.19 -12.38
C LYS A 207 15.48 -28.14 -11.25
N ALA A 208 15.45 -27.68 -10.01
CA ALA A 208 15.04 -28.49 -8.86
C ALA A 208 13.59 -28.99 -9.02
N SER A 209 13.33 -30.21 -8.57
CA SER A 209 11.99 -30.81 -8.52
C SER A 209 11.30 -30.62 -7.17
N LYS A 210 12.05 -30.21 -6.14
CA LYS A 210 11.57 -29.92 -4.79
C LYS A 210 11.98 -28.51 -4.39
N ALA A 211 11.12 -27.81 -3.66
CA ALA A 211 11.43 -26.50 -3.14
C ALA A 211 12.17 -26.60 -1.80
N ASP A 212 13.21 -25.77 -1.63
CA ASP A 212 13.88 -25.56 -0.34
C ASP A 212 13.07 -24.62 0.55
N TYR A 213 12.35 -23.67 -0.08
CA TYR A 213 11.54 -22.67 0.60
C TYR A 213 10.15 -22.56 -0.04
N LYS A 214 9.12 -22.53 0.79
CA LYS A 214 7.74 -22.26 0.34
C LYS A 214 7.47 -20.76 0.26
N ALA A 215 6.53 -20.36 -0.60
CA ALA A 215 6.00 -19.00 -0.57
C ALA A 215 5.40 -18.68 0.81
N GLY A 216 5.60 -17.45 1.29
CA GLY A 216 5.19 -17.03 2.64
C GLY A 216 6.13 -17.46 3.77
N GLN A 217 7.12 -18.31 3.51
CA GLN A 217 8.09 -18.74 4.51
C GLN A 217 9.06 -17.63 4.86
N ASN A 218 9.31 -17.42 6.14
CA ASN A 218 10.33 -16.52 6.64
C ASN A 218 11.71 -17.20 6.65
N VAL A 219 12.71 -16.54 6.09
CA VAL A 219 14.08 -17.08 5.94
C VAL A 219 15.10 -16.05 6.42
N THR A 220 15.93 -16.42 7.38
CA THR A 220 17.05 -15.57 7.83
C THR A 220 18.18 -15.58 6.81
N VAL A 221 18.62 -14.41 6.38
CA VAL A 221 19.62 -14.23 5.32
C VAL A 221 20.99 -13.96 5.92
N SER A 222 21.88 -14.94 5.86
CA SER A 222 23.27 -14.83 6.33
C SER A 222 24.27 -14.51 5.22
N LYS A 223 23.91 -14.75 3.95
CA LYS A 223 24.69 -14.47 2.73
C LYS A 223 23.75 -14.18 1.57
N THR A 224 24.27 -13.55 0.52
CA THR A 224 23.51 -13.34 -0.73
C THR A 224 22.96 -14.66 -1.25
N LEU A 225 21.68 -14.68 -1.59
CA LEU A 225 20.97 -15.85 -2.10
C LEU A 225 20.55 -15.61 -3.55
N THR A 226 20.68 -16.65 -4.36
CA THR A 226 20.00 -16.73 -5.66
C THR A 226 19.05 -17.92 -5.61
N LEU A 227 17.78 -17.67 -5.82
CA LEU A 227 16.71 -18.64 -5.69
C LEU A 227 16.02 -18.84 -7.04
N TYR A 228 15.74 -20.08 -7.35
CA TYR A 228 15.13 -20.50 -8.61
C TYR A 228 13.73 -21.01 -8.37
N ALA A 229 12.79 -20.61 -9.21
CA ALA A 229 11.42 -21.07 -9.15
C ALA A 229 11.32 -22.58 -9.34
N VAL A 230 10.55 -23.24 -8.48
CA VAL A 230 10.29 -24.69 -8.60
C VAL A 230 8.86 -24.90 -9.04
N TYR A 231 8.71 -25.66 -10.12
CA TYR A 231 7.43 -25.97 -10.74
C TYR A 231 7.24 -27.47 -10.92
N LYS A 232 6.01 -27.92 -10.75
CA LYS A 232 5.56 -29.26 -11.13
C LYS A 232 4.61 -29.13 -12.32
N LYS A 233 4.91 -29.84 -13.42
CA LYS A 233 4.00 -29.88 -14.57
C LYS A 233 2.68 -30.51 -14.17
N LEU A 234 1.58 -29.90 -14.55
CA LEU A 234 0.24 -30.45 -14.37
C LEU A 234 -0.02 -31.47 -15.49
N PRO A 235 -0.41 -32.71 -15.14
CA PRO A 235 -0.44 -33.80 -16.12
C PRO A 235 -1.63 -33.73 -17.08
N TYR A 236 -2.74 -33.10 -16.67
CA TYR A 236 -3.96 -33.11 -17.44
C TYR A 236 -4.32 -31.74 -17.99
N THR A 237 -4.67 -31.71 -19.27
CA THR A 237 -5.23 -30.54 -19.93
C THR A 237 -6.74 -30.70 -19.99
N VAL A 238 -7.46 -29.64 -19.63
CA VAL A 238 -8.91 -29.55 -19.76
C VAL A 238 -9.19 -28.50 -20.84
N THR A 239 -9.74 -28.95 -21.97
CA THR A 239 -10.03 -28.10 -23.13
C THR A 239 -11.51 -27.90 -23.32
N PHE A 240 -11.87 -26.75 -23.88
CA PHE A 240 -13.24 -26.36 -24.17
C PHE A 240 -13.39 -26.14 -25.65
N ASN A 241 -14.47 -26.65 -26.24
CA ASN A 241 -14.71 -26.62 -27.67
C ASN A 241 -16.14 -26.21 -27.96
N ASN A 242 -16.42 -25.77 -29.16
CA ASN A 242 -17.80 -25.74 -29.61
C ASN A 242 -18.28 -27.18 -29.90
N ASN A 243 -19.58 -27.40 -30.09
CA ASN A 243 -20.13 -28.75 -30.22
C ASN A 243 -19.81 -29.48 -31.53
N ASN A 244 -19.25 -28.82 -32.53
CA ASN A 244 -18.77 -29.47 -33.76
C ASN A 244 -17.35 -30.05 -33.65
N GLY A 245 -16.70 -29.91 -32.52
CA GLY A 245 -15.51 -30.68 -32.15
C GLY A 245 -14.16 -30.04 -32.38
N THR A 246 -14.07 -28.91 -33.03
CA THR A 246 -12.77 -28.21 -33.12
C THR A 246 -12.99 -26.73 -32.86
N SER A 247 -12.31 -26.20 -31.87
CA SER A 247 -12.26 -24.77 -31.73
C SER A 247 -10.81 -24.30 -31.63
N THR A 248 -10.29 -23.83 -32.75
CA THR A 248 -9.10 -22.99 -32.83
C THR A 248 -9.43 -21.55 -32.43
N SER A 249 -10.71 -21.23 -32.21
CA SER A 249 -11.16 -19.92 -31.80
C SER A 249 -10.55 -19.53 -30.45
N LYS A 250 -9.98 -18.33 -30.36
CA LYS A 250 -9.42 -17.75 -29.14
C LYS A 250 -10.41 -17.76 -27.96
N ILE A 251 -11.71 -17.68 -28.25
CA ILE A 251 -12.78 -17.72 -27.23
C ILE A 251 -12.72 -19.02 -26.43
N TYR A 252 -12.49 -20.16 -27.08
CA TYR A 252 -12.43 -21.47 -26.41
C TYR A 252 -11.02 -21.81 -25.92
N THR A 253 -9.99 -21.50 -26.73
CA THR A 253 -8.60 -21.78 -26.32
C THR A 253 -8.17 -21.01 -25.09
N SER A 254 -8.72 -19.81 -24.85
CA SER A 254 -8.49 -19.03 -23.62
C SER A 254 -9.10 -19.67 -22.36
N LEU A 255 -10.06 -20.58 -22.50
CA LEU A 255 -10.68 -21.31 -21.38
C LEU A 255 -9.86 -22.52 -20.95
N THR A 256 -8.83 -22.92 -21.70
CA THR A 256 -7.99 -24.08 -21.41
C THR A 256 -7.46 -24.03 -19.98
N MET A 257 -7.69 -25.10 -19.22
CA MET A 257 -7.19 -25.30 -17.85
C MET A 257 -6.21 -26.45 -17.78
N TYR A 258 -5.48 -26.52 -16.68
CA TYR A 258 -4.55 -27.60 -16.37
C TYR A 258 -4.83 -28.11 -14.97
N ALA A 259 -4.80 -29.42 -14.80
CA ALA A 259 -5.17 -30.04 -13.54
C ALA A 259 -4.21 -31.16 -13.11
N SER A 260 -4.09 -31.36 -11.81
CA SER A 260 -3.52 -32.56 -11.21
C SER A 260 -4.54 -33.71 -11.21
N LYS A 261 -4.07 -34.93 -10.99
CA LYS A 261 -4.97 -36.09 -10.78
C LYS A 261 -5.91 -35.83 -9.62
N ASN A 262 -7.19 -36.04 -9.83
CA ASN A 262 -8.26 -35.83 -8.85
C ASN A 262 -8.51 -34.37 -8.43
N GLN A 263 -7.87 -33.39 -9.08
CA GLN A 263 -8.19 -32.00 -8.84
C GLN A 263 -9.60 -31.67 -9.33
N LYS A 264 -10.35 -30.93 -8.54
CA LYS A 264 -11.62 -30.35 -8.93
C LYS A 264 -11.38 -29.05 -9.71
N VAL A 265 -12.06 -28.89 -10.83
CA VAL A 265 -12.06 -27.66 -11.64
C VAL A 265 -13.49 -27.16 -11.76
N THR A 266 -13.67 -25.85 -11.71
CA THR A 266 -14.97 -25.21 -11.95
C THR A 266 -15.09 -24.92 -13.43
N LEU A 267 -16.20 -25.37 -14.04
CA LEU A 267 -16.45 -25.16 -15.47
C LEU A 267 -16.78 -23.67 -15.73
N PRO A 268 -16.17 -23.05 -16.76
CA PRO A 268 -16.45 -21.67 -17.11
C PRO A 268 -17.84 -21.54 -17.74
N ASP A 269 -18.28 -20.28 -17.89
CA ASP A 269 -19.44 -19.97 -18.69
C ASP A 269 -19.23 -20.43 -20.14
N VAL A 270 -20.31 -20.96 -20.74
CA VAL A 270 -20.31 -21.26 -22.17
C VAL A 270 -20.25 -19.95 -22.95
N PRO A 271 -19.27 -19.73 -23.85
CA PRO A 271 -19.18 -18.50 -24.63
C PRO A 271 -20.47 -18.22 -25.38
N LYS A 272 -20.96 -16.98 -25.36
CA LYS A 272 -22.20 -16.58 -26.05
C LYS A 272 -22.01 -16.62 -27.56
N VAL A 273 -23.02 -17.13 -28.24
CA VAL A 273 -23.15 -17.10 -29.70
C VAL A 273 -24.52 -16.52 -30.05
N LYS A 274 -24.55 -15.53 -30.96
CA LYS A 274 -25.80 -14.87 -31.36
C LYS A 274 -26.77 -15.89 -31.95
N GLY A 275 -28.01 -15.83 -31.52
CA GLY A 275 -29.07 -16.73 -31.98
C GLY A 275 -29.08 -18.10 -31.33
N TYR A 276 -28.28 -18.29 -30.27
CA TYR A 276 -28.25 -19.53 -29.50
C TYR A 276 -28.32 -19.28 -27.99
N THR A 277 -29.09 -20.10 -27.31
CA THR A 277 -29.16 -20.18 -25.86
C THR A 277 -28.19 -21.24 -25.39
N ASN A 278 -27.25 -20.89 -24.47
CA ASN A 278 -26.31 -21.82 -23.87
C ASN A 278 -27.03 -22.71 -22.85
N LEU A 279 -26.83 -24.02 -22.92
CA LEU A 279 -27.43 -25.00 -22.02
C LEU A 279 -26.39 -25.49 -21.00
N GLY A 280 -25.11 -25.63 -21.39
CA GLY A 280 -24.04 -26.10 -20.52
C GLY A 280 -22.92 -26.78 -21.31
N TRP A 281 -22.28 -27.74 -20.66
CA TRP A 281 -21.15 -28.49 -21.18
C TRP A 281 -21.43 -29.99 -21.19
N THR A 282 -20.84 -30.70 -22.12
CA THR A 282 -20.85 -32.18 -22.19
C THR A 282 -19.43 -32.68 -22.48
N THR A 283 -19.12 -33.93 -22.12
CA THR A 283 -17.87 -34.61 -22.52
C THR A 283 -18.00 -35.37 -23.84
N VAL A 284 -19.20 -35.48 -24.38
CA VAL A 284 -19.50 -36.17 -25.63
C VAL A 284 -19.74 -35.15 -26.75
N LYS A 285 -18.96 -35.26 -27.81
CA LYS A 285 -19.09 -34.41 -29.00
C LYS A 285 -20.43 -34.65 -29.72
N GLY A 286 -21.15 -33.58 -30.03
CA GLY A 286 -22.39 -33.66 -30.82
C GLY A 286 -23.66 -33.81 -29.98
N GLU A 287 -23.56 -33.94 -28.66
CA GLU A 287 -24.69 -34.05 -27.77
C GLU A 287 -25.51 -32.74 -27.74
N THR A 288 -26.82 -32.91 -27.57
CA THR A 288 -27.79 -31.81 -27.51
C THR A 288 -28.19 -31.47 -26.05
N GLU A 289 -27.94 -32.37 -25.13
CA GLU A 289 -28.23 -32.21 -23.72
C GLU A 289 -26.90 -32.02 -22.91
N PRO A 290 -26.85 -31.11 -21.95
CA PRO A 290 -25.67 -30.89 -21.16
C PRO A 290 -25.55 -31.93 -20.04
N GLU A 291 -24.32 -32.41 -19.79
CA GLU A 291 -23.97 -33.18 -18.60
C GLU A 291 -23.71 -32.26 -17.40
N TYR A 292 -23.26 -31.03 -17.67
CA TYR A 292 -22.83 -30.07 -16.65
C TYR A 292 -23.32 -28.66 -16.97
N SER A 293 -23.68 -27.93 -15.94
CA SER A 293 -23.93 -26.50 -16.01
C SER A 293 -22.63 -25.69 -15.92
N ALA A 294 -22.65 -24.45 -16.41
CA ALA A 294 -21.61 -23.48 -16.08
C ALA A 294 -21.56 -23.29 -14.55
N GLY A 295 -20.33 -23.23 -13.99
CA GLY A 295 -20.11 -23.15 -12.54
C GLY A 295 -20.02 -24.50 -11.83
N ASP A 296 -20.39 -25.62 -12.47
CA ASP A 296 -20.27 -26.95 -11.88
C ASP A 296 -18.79 -27.31 -11.64
N THR A 297 -18.57 -28.11 -10.61
CA THR A 297 -17.23 -28.56 -10.23
C THR A 297 -17.02 -30.01 -10.63
N VAL A 298 -16.05 -30.27 -11.51
CA VAL A 298 -15.77 -31.59 -12.07
C VAL A 298 -14.40 -32.10 -11.59
N LYS A 299 -14.34 -33.36 -11.13
CA LYS A 299 -13.09 -34.01 -10.74
C LYS A 299 -12.35 -34.53 -11.97
N ILE A 300 -11.14 -34.02 -12.21
CA ILE A 300 -10.33 -34.38 -13.38
C ILE A 300 -9.44 -35.58 -13.06
N THR A 301 -9.64 -36.68 -13.78
CA THR A 301 -8.87 -37.92 -13.63
C THR A 301 -7.97 -38.22 -14.84
N LYS A 302 -8.22 -37.59 -15.98
CA LYS A 302 -7.51 -37.70 -17.25
C LYS A 302 -7.60 -36.35 -18.02
N ALA A 303 -6.87 -36.22 -19.11
CA ALA A 303 -7.09 -35.12 -20.05
C ALA A 303 -8.54 -35.20 -20.54
N THR A 304 -9.27 -34.07 -20.43
CA THR A 304 -10.72 -34.01 -20.65
C THR A 304 -11.02 -32.89 -21.64
N GLN A 305 -11.97 -33.17 -22.53
CA GLN A 305 -12.51 -32.18 -23.46
C GLN A 305 -13.98 -31.94 -23.11
N PHE A 306 -14.36 -30.70 -23.04
CA PHE A 306 -15.76 -30.29 -22.91
C PHE A 306 -16.23 -29.62 -24.19
N TYR A 307 -17.48 -29.90 -24.54
CA TYR A 307 -18.14 -29.39 -25.74
C TYR A 307 -19.35 -28.55 -25.30
N ALA A 308 -19.48 -27.36 -25.87
CA ALA A 308 -20.58 -26.45 -25.56
C ALA A 308 -21.91 -26.97 -26.07
N VAL A 309 -22.87 -27.12 -25.22
CA VAL A 309 -24.23 -27.50 -25.58
C VAL A 309 -25.09 -26.24 -25.71
N ARG A 310 -25.79 -26.11 -26.86
CA ARG A 310 -26.63 -24.97 -27.18
C ARG A 310 -27.86 -25.40 -27.93
N ARG A 311 -28.94 -24.67 -27.76
CA ARG A 311 -30.10 -24.74 -28.68
C ARG A 311 -30.23 -23.43 -29.43
N LYS A 312 -30.89 -23.44 -30.59
CA LYS A 312 -31.25 -22.23 -31.29
C LYS A 312 -32.16 -21.39 -30.40
N SER A 313 -31.89 -20.11 -30.26
CA SER A 313 -32.69 -19.24 -29.42
C SER A 313 -34.08 -19.00 -30.05
N ASN A 314 -35.09 -18.94 -29.20
CA ASN A 314 -36.39 -18.40 -29.59
C ASN A 314 -36.35 -16.88 -29.55
N TYR A 315 -37.21 -16.27 -30.32
CA TYR A 315 -37.42 -14.82 -30.31
C TYR A 315 -38.85 -14.54 -29.89
N TYR A 316 -38.99 -13.56 -29.01
CA TYR A 316 -40.29 -13.15 -28.48
C TYR A 316 -40.53 -11.67 -28.70
N THR A 317 -41.81 -11.30 -28.89
CA THR A 317 -42.19 -9.91 -29.12
C THR A 317 -42.77 -9.30 -27.85
N VAL A 318 -42.27 -8.11 -27.50
CA VAL A 318 -42.90 -7.25 -26.51
C VAL A 318 -43.73 -6.20 -27.24
N SER A 319 -45.05 -6.31 -27.15
CA SER A 319 -46.00 -5.47 -27.84
C SER A 319 -46.70 -4.51 -26.90
N TYR A 320 -46.97 -3.31 -27.35
CA TYR A 320 -47.56 -2.23 -26.57
C TYR A 320 -48.84 -1.74 -27.20
N TYR A 321 -49.89 -1.57 -26.41
CA TYR A 321 -51.21 -1.17 -26.84
C TYR A 321 -51.81 -0.09 -25.92
N LEU A 322 -52.81 0.66 -26.45
CA LEU A 322 -53.66 1.46 -25.59
C LEU A 322 -54.42 0.56 -24.61
N GLY A 323 -54.94 1.10 -23.53
CA GLY A 323 -55.68 0.37 -22.51
C GLY A 323 -56.82 -0.47 -23.04
N ASN A 324 -57.55 0.00 -24.06
CA ASN A 324 -58.63 -0.72 -24.74
C ASN A 324 -58.16 -1.78 -25.75
N GLY A 325 -56.85 -1.96 -25.90
CA GLY A 325 -56.27 -2.94 -26.83
C GLY A 325 -56.13 -2.46 -28.28
N SER A 326 -56.49 -1.24 -28.61
CA SER A 326 -56.20 -0.65 -29.90
C SER A 326 -54.71 -0.21 -29.96
N THR A 327 -54.23 0.06 -31.17
CA THR A 327 -52.85 0.53 -31.39
C THR A 327 -52.84 1.73 -32.33
N ASN A 328 -51.77 2.49 -32.29
CA ASN A 328 -51.42 3.54 -33.21
C ASN A 328 -49.92 3.58 -33.45
N ALA A 329 -49.44 4.47 -34.32
CA ALA A 329 -48.03 4.57 -34.68
C ALA A 329 -47.09 4.78 -33.45
N ALA A 330 -47.54 5.50 -32.41
CA ALA A 330 -46.74 5.73 -31.21
C ALA A 330 -46.52 4.43 -30.43
N TYR A 331 -47.48 3.55 -30.28
CA TYR A 331 -47.40 2.27 -29.62
C TYR A 331 -46.70 1.20 -30.47
N GLN A 332 -46.97 1.20 -31.79
CA GLN A 332 -46.33 0.29 -32.74
C GLN A 332 -44.79 0.47 -32.74
N LYS A 333 -44.32 1.72 -32.68
CA LYS A 333 -42.89 2.04 -32.61
C LYS A 333 -42.19 1.50 -31.36
N LEU A 334 -42.90 1.21 -30.28
CA LEU A 334 -42.38 0.65 -29.05
C LEU A 334 -42.20 -0.87 -29.13
N THR A 335 -42.95 -1.53 -30.02
CA THR A 335 -42.90 -2.98 -30.17
C THR A 335 -41.51 -3.44 -30.63
N GLN A 336 -40.97 -4.41 -29.93
CA GLN A 336 -39.63 -4.95 -30.21
C GLN A 336 -39.65 -6.47 -30.14
N THR A 337 -38.86 -7.10 -31.00
CA THR A 337 -38.58 -8.53 -30.94
C THR A 337 -37.18 -8.75 -30.39
N VAL A 338 -37.08 -9.55 -29.34
CA VAL A 338 -35.83 -9.80 -28.63
C VAL A 338 -35.59 -11.29 -28.49
N GLU A 339 -34.32 -11.66 -28.33
CA GLU A 339 -33.92 -13.03 -28.07
C GLU A 339 -34.37 -13.47 -26.66
N GLU A 340 -34.73 -14.74 -26.52
CA GLU A 340 -35.09 -15.37 -25.26
C GLU A 340 -34.04 -15.05 -24.16
N GLY A 341 -34.51 -14.73 -22.98
CA GLY A 341 -33.66 -14.37 -21.84
C GLY A 341 -33.21 -12.91 -21.82
N THR A 342 -33.52 -12.11 -22.84
CA THR A 342 -33.21 -10.67 -22.86
C THR A 342 -33.97 -9.94 -21.76
N VAL A 343 -33.27 -9.11 -20.98
CA VAL A 343 -33.91 -8.19 -20.03
C VAL A 343 -34.32 -6.93 -20.76
N VAL A 344 -35.63 -6.70 -20.88
CA VAL A 344 -36.20 -5.52 -21.50
C VAL A 344 -36.69 -4.55 -20.43
N THR A 345 -36.29 -3.30 -20.53
CA THR A 345 -36.91 -2.18 -19.78
C THR A 345 -38.07 -1.68 -20.59
N PHE A 346 -39.28 -1.65 -20.02
CA PHE A 346 -40.46 -1.22 -20.73
C PHE A 346 -40.41 0.28 -21.02
N ALA A 347 -40.84 0.62 -22.25
CA ALA A 347 -40.88 2.01 -22.67
C ALA A 347 -41.86 2.83 -21.80
N LYS A 348 -41.68 4.14 -21.76
CA LYS A 348 -42.66 5.03 -21.14
C LYS A 348 -43.97 4.98 -21.95
N VAL A 349 -45.11 5.01 -21.25
CA VAL A 349 -46.43 5.13 -21.93
C VAL A 349 -46.45 6.43 -22.71
N PRO A 350 -46.81 6.40 -24.01
CA PRO A 350 -46.95 7.61 -24.81
C PRO A 350 -47.95 8.58 -24.20
N ALA A 351 -47.62 9.87 -24.20
CA ALA A 351 -48.50 10.91 -23.69
C ALA A 351 -49.82 10.97 -24.48
N ARG A 352 -50.93 11.20 -23.80
CA ARG A 352 -52.26 11.38 -24.37
C ARG A 352 -52.95 12.56 -23.69
N THR A 353 -53.44 13.50 -24.49
CA THR A 353 -54.10 14.71 -23.96
C THR A 353 -55.29 14.33 -23.08
N GLY A 354 -55.38 14.92 -21.90
CA GLY A 354 -56.42 14.67 -20.90
C GLY A 354 -56.24 13.42 -20.05
N TYR A 355 -55.09 12.71 -20.15
CA TYR A 355 -54.82 11.50 -19.38
C TYR A 355 -53.50 11.57 -18.62
N VAL A 356 -53.47 10.94 -17.47
CA VAL A 356 -52.26 10.78 -16.64
C VAL A 356 -51.73 9.37 -16.78
N ASN A 357 -50.50 9.22 -17.24
CA ASN A 357 -49.87 7.92 -17.43
C ASN A 357 -49.53 7.29 -16.06
N GLN A 358 -50.09 6.12 -15.79
CA GLN A 358 -49.85 5.33 -14.57
C GLN A 358 -48.85 4.18 -14.82
N GLY A 359 -48.61 3.80 -16.07
CA GLY A 359 -47.72 2.71 -16.45
C GLY A 359 -48.38 1.66 -17.34
N TRP A 360 -47.93 0.42 -17.23
CA TRP A 360 -48.35 -0.70 -18.04
C TRP A 360 -49.07 -1.78 -17.23
N SER A 361 -50.03 -2.46 -17.85
CA SER A 361 -50.67 -3.65 -17.32
C SER A 361 -50.63 -4.79 -18.33
N SER A 362 -50.59 -6.03 -17.88
CA SER A 362 -50.77 -7.21 -18.71
C SER A 362 -52.26 -7.49 -19.04
N LYS A 363 -53.19 -6.77 -18.44
CA LYS A 363 -54.65 -6.91 -18.65
C LYS A 363 -55.15 -5.70 -19.38
N LYS A 364 -55.99 -5.97 -20.42
CA LYS A 364 -56.74 -4.95 -21.15
C LYS A 364 -57.74 -4.27 -20.21
N ASN A 365 -57.93 -2.96 -20.40
CA ASN A 365 -58.81 -2.13 -19.59
C ASN A 365 -58.54 -2.15 -18.08
N SER A 366 -57.31 -2.28 -17.71
CA SER A 366 -56.89 -2.24 -16.31
C SER A 366 -56.89 -0.81 -15.75
N GLU A 367 -57.42 -0.63 -14.55
CA GLU A 367 -57.38 0.64 -13.83
C GLU A 367 -56.09 0.87 -13.08
N LYS A 368 -55.24 -0.15 -12.96
CA LYS A 368 -53.98 -0.09 -12.21
C LYS A 368 -52.81 -0.65 -13.04
N ALA A 369 -51.68 0.05 -13.01
CA ALA A 369 -50.44 -0.46 -13.57
C ALA A 369 -49.94 -1.65 -12.75
N THR A 370 -49.73 -2.80 -13.41
CA THR A 370 -49.33 -4.05 -12.77
C THR A 370 -47.96 -4.57 -13.30
N ALA A 371 -47.51 -4.05 -14.43
CA ALA A 371 -46.25 -4.46 -15.01
C ALA A 371 -45.06 -3.80 -14.29
N LYS A 372 -44.04 -4.58 -13.96
CA LYS A 372 -42.78 -4.07 -13.46
C LYS A 372 -42.06 -3.24 -14.54
N ALA A 373 -41.19 -2.30 -14.16
CA ALA A 373 -40.49 -1.46 -15.11
C ALA A 373 -39.58 -2.25 -16.10
N LYS A 374 -39.19 -3.46 -15.75
CA LYS A 374 -38.37 -4.37 -16.58
C LYS A 374 -38.72 -5.82 -16.31
N CYS A 375 -38.48 -6.69 -17.29
CA CYS A 375 -38.60 -8.14 -17.12
C CYS A 375 -37.66 -8.90 -18.05
N THR A 376 -37.37 -10.16 -17.72
CA THR A 376 -36.71 -11.11 -18.62
C THR A 376 -37.73 -11.71 -19.55
N VAL A 377 -37.49 -11.63 -20.85
CA VAL A 377 -38.44 -12.04 -21.89
C VAL A 377 -38.22 -13.51 -22.28
N ASN A 378 -39.08 -14.40 -21.79
CA ASN A 378 -39.07 -15.83 -22.11
C ASN A 378 -40.33 -16.29 -22.86
N LYS A 379 -41.21 -15.35 -23.22
CA LYS A 379 -42.42 -15.54 -24.02
C LYS A 379 -42.87 -14.21 -24.59
N ASN A 380 -43.80 -14.22 -25.54
CA ASN A 380 -44.45 -12.99 -26.02
C ASN A 380 -45.10 -12.23 -24.85
N ILE A 381 -44.90 -10.94 -24.78
CA ILE A 381 -45.44 -10.06 -23.76
C ILE A 381 -46.34 -9.02 -24.44
N THR A 382 -47.52 -8.87 -23.93
CA THR A 382 -48.42 -7.83 -24.35
C THR A 382 -48.71 -6.89 -23.18
N LEU A 383 -48.55 -5.60 -23.43
CA LEU A 383 -48.70 -4.55 -22.43
C LEU A 383 -49.72 -3.54 -22.88
N TYR A 384 -50.61 -3.20 -21.97
CA TYR A 384 -51.71 -2.22 -22.20
C TYR A 384 -51.44 -1.00 -21.33
N ALA A 385 -51.53 0.18 -21.91
CA ALA A 385 -51.35 1.43 -21.20
C ALA A 385 -52.44 1.62 -20.13
N VAL A 386 -52.04 2.05 -18.95
CA VAL A 386 -52.93 2.52 -17.90
C VAL A 386 -52.78 4.02 -17.80
N GLN A 387 -53.90 4.70 -18.17
CA GLN A 387 -53.95 6.17 -18.32
C GLN A 387 -55.21 6.71 -17.67
#